data_46c49ab8844b992b074fa1fb76e7affa
#
_entry.id   46c49ab8844b992b074fa1fb76e7affa
#
_cell.length_a   1.000
_cell.length_b   1.000
_cell.length_c   1.000
_cell.angle_alpha   90.00
_cell.angle_beta   90.00
_cell.angle_gamma   90.00
#
_symmetry.space_group_name_H-M   'P 1'
#
loop_
_entity.id
_entity.type
_entity.pdbx_description
1 polymer ?
#
loop_
_entity_poly.entity_id
_entity_poly.type
_entity_poly.pdbx_seq_one_letter_code
_entity_poly.pdbx_strand_id
1 'polypeptide(L)'
;MAREKFERNKPHVNIGTIGHVDHGKTTLTAAITNVLAKKGQAKAQAYDQIDGAPEERERGITINTAHVEYETDNRHYAHVDCPGHADYVKNMITGAAQMDGAILVVAATDGPMAQTKEHILLAKQVGVPALVVALNKCDMVDDEEILELVELEVRELLSSYDFPGDDIPVVKVSGLKALEGDPTWEAKIDELMTAVDTAIPEPEREVDKPFLMAVEDVFSITGRGTVATGRIERGKVKVGEEIEVVGIKDTRKTTVTGVEMFRKLLDEGMAGDNVGLLLRGIQKEDIERGMVLVKPGSITPHTKFEGEVYVLKKEEGGRHTPFFAGYRPQFYIRTTDVTGQITAFTSDEGDNVEMVMPGDRIKMTGELICPVAIEQGMRFAIREGGRTIGAGVVSKIIE
;
A
#
# COMPACT_ATOMS: atom_id res chain seq x y z
N MET A 1 -14.42 6.37 29.71
CA MET A 1 -13.48 5.26 29.95
C MET A 1 -12.10 5.74 29.55
N ALA A 2 -11.05 5.45 30.35
CA ALA A 2 -9.66 5.73 29.96
C ALA A 2 -9.35 4.86 28.72
N ARG A 3 -8.71 5.45 27.70
CA ARG A 3 -8.26 4.69 26.54
C ARG A 3 -7.08 3.82 26.95
N GLU A 4 -7.01 2.62 26.41
CA GLU A 4 -5.88 1.72 26.60
C GLU A 4 -4.61 2.32 26.00
N LYS A 5 -3.46 2.04 26.62
CA LYS A 5 -2.15 2.30 26.03
C LYS A 5 -1.75 1.09 25.16
N PHE A 6 -1.12 1.38 24.04
CA PHE A 6 -0.52 0.35 23.20
C PHE A 6 0.79 -0.12 23.83
N GLU A 7 0.94 -1.41 24.01
CA GLU A 7 2.16 -2.04 24.51
C GLU A 7 2.91 -2.76 23.38
N ARG A 8 4.19 -2.43 23.19
CA ARG A 8 5.04 -3.03 22.15
C ARG A 8 5.73 -4.29 22.68
N ASN A 9 5.03 -5.41 22.63
CA ASN A 9 5.54 -6.69 23.14
C ASN A 9 6.09 -7.60 22.04
N LYS A 10 5.79 -7.30 20.78
CA LYS A 10 6.19 -8.08 19.60
C LYS A 10 6.67 -7.17 18.46
N PRO A 11 7.50 -7.68 17.53
CA PRO A 11 7.80 -6.97 16.30
C PRO A 11 6.53 -6.60 15.54
N HIS A 12 6.46 -5.35 15.06
CA HIS A 12 5.32 -4.84 14.32
C HIS A 12 5.58 -4.91 12.81
N VAL A 13 4.66 -5.54 12.07
CA VAL A 13 4.75 -5.75 10.63
C VAL A 13 3.45 -5.29 9.96
N ASN A 14 3.59 -4.51 8.89
CA ASN A 14 2.46 -4.09 8.07
C ASN A 14 2.32 -5.06 6.90
N ILE A 15 1.18 -5.71 6.80
CA ILE A 15 0.85 -6.57 5.65
C ILE A 15 -0.48 -6.14 5.05
N GLY A 16 -0.83 -6.69 3.91
CA GLY A 16 -2.16 -6.48 3.36
C GLY A 16 -2.52 -7.51 2.32
N THR A 17 -3.80 -7.51 1.97
CA THR A 17 -4.35 -8.33 0.89
C THR A 17 -4.39 -7.56 -0.42
N ILE A 18 -3.85 -8.16 -1.47
CA ILE A 18 -3.88 -7.67 -2.85
C ILE A 18 -4.42 -8.75 -3.78
N GLY A 19 -4.90 -8.39 -4.95
CA GLY A 19 -5.43 -9.34 -5.94
C GLY A 19 -6.71 -8.84 -6.60
N HIS A 20 -7.25 -9.63 -7.51
CA HIS A 20 -8.41 -9.27 -8.33
C HIS A 20 -9.68 -9.02 -7.49
N VAL A 21 -10.63 -8.25 -8.03
CA VAL A 21 -11.98 -8.14 -7.47
C VAL A 21 -12.62 -9.53 -7.42
N ASP A 22 -13.47 -9.77 -6.42
CA ASP A 22 -14.18 -11.04 -6.18
C ASP A 22 -13.31 -12.28 -5.88
N HIS A 23 -11.99 -12.15 -5.76
CA HIS A 23 -11.11 -13.24 -5.31
C HIS A 23 -11.19 -13.49 -3.79
N GLY A 24 -11.97 -12.69 -3.05
CA GLY A 24 -12.29 -12.91 -1.64
C GLY A 24 -11.27 -12.34 -0.65
N LYS A 25 -10.60 -11.22 -0.98
CA LYS A 25 -9.64 -10.54 -0.09
C LYS A 25 -10.25 -10.17 1.26
N THR A 26 -11.34 -9.42 1.26
CA THR A 26 -12.03 -8.98 2.48
C THR A 26 -12.61 -10.14 3.27
N THR A 27 -13.14 -11.17 2.58
CA THR A 27 -13.60 -12.42 3.23
C THR A 27 -12.45 -13.15 3.92
N LEU A 28 -11.28 -13.22 3.27
CA LEU A 28 -10.06 -13.81 3.85
C LEU A 28 -9.58 -13.01 5.05
N THR A 29 -9.56 -11.68 4.97
CA THR A 29 -9.22 -10.78 6.08
C THR A 29 -10.15 -10.99 7.26
N ALA A 30 -11.46 -11.11 7.04
CA ALA A 30 -12.44 -11.45 8.07
C ALA A 30 -12.17 -12.85 8.68
N ALA A 31 -11.87 -13.85 7.85
CA ALA A 31 -11.53 -15.20 8.31
C ALA A 31 -10.29 -15.22 9.21
N ILE A 32 -9.22 -14.51 8.81
CA ILE A 32 -7.99 -14.37 9.61
C ILE A 32 -8.32 -13.79 10.99
N THR A 33 -9.03 -12.65 11.04
CA THR A 33 -9.38 -12.02 12.32
C THR A 33 -10.24 -12.93 13.19
N ASN A 34 -11.18 -13.70 12.62
CA ASN A 34 -12.06 -14.62 13.35
C ASN A 34 -11.29 -15.83 13.90
N VAL A 35 -10.43 -16.47 13.11
CA VAL A 35 -9.61 -17.61 13.53
C VAL A 35 -8.65 -17.20 14.64
N LEU A 36 -7.97 -16.08 14.50
CA LEU A 36 -7.05 -15.56 15.52
C LEU A 36 -7.78 -15.07 16.78
N ALA A 37 -9.02 -14.56 16.66
CA ALA A 37 -9.83 -14.16 17.80
C ALA A 37 -10.19 -15.35 18.69
N LYS A 38 -10.39 -16.55 18.15
CA LYS A 38 -10.61 -17.79 18.94
C LYS A 38 -9.42 -18.12 19.85
N LYS A 39 -8.23 -17.65 19.49
CA LYS A 39 -6.97 -17.80 20.24
C LYS A 39 -6.68 -16.61 21.16
N GLY A 40 -7.53 -15.57 21.16
CA GLY A 40 -7.29 -14.33 21.91
C GLY A 40 -6.25 -13.39 21.28
N GLN A 41 -5.90 -13.61 20.01
CA GLN A 41 -4.86 -12.90 19.27
C GLN A 41 -5.41 -11.82 18.33
N ALA A 42 -6.72 -11.68 18.25
CA ALA A 42 -7.40 -10.65 17.47
C ALA A 42 -8.74 -10.27 18.10
N LYS A 43 -9.29 -9.16 17.60
CA LYS A 43 -10.71 -8.86 17.77
C LYS A 43 -11.41 -9.29 16.50
N ALA A 44 -12.33 -10.25 16.59
CA ALA A 44 -13.10 -10.72 15.45
C ALA A 44 -13.82 -9.55 14.76
N GLN A 45 -13.69 -9.49 13.43
CA GLN A 45 -14.37 -8.50 12.60
C GLN A 45 -15.21 -9.23 11.53
N ALA A 46 -16.45 -8.81 11.38
CA ALA A 46 -17.30 -9.30 10.32
C ALA A 46 -16.98 -8.55 9.00
N TYR A 47 -17.32 -9.16 7.87
CA TYR A 47 -17.12 -8.60 6.54
C TYR A 47 -17.63 -7.14 6.43
N ASP A 48 -18.85 -6.90 6.90
CA ASP A 48 -19.52 -5.59 6.87
C ASP A 48 -18.94 -4.57 7.86
N GLN A 49 -18.03 -4.98 8.74
CA GLN A 49 -17.27 -4.10 9.61
C GLN A 49 -15.94 -3.67 8.99
N ILE A 50 -15.41 -4.48 8.08
CA ILE A 50 -14.21 -4.17 7.28
C ILE A 50 -14.63 -3.24 6.13
N ASP A 51 -15.55 -3.69 5.26
CA ASP A 51 -16.18 -2.85 4.23
C ASP A 51 -17.33 -2.05 4.86
N GLY A 52 -16.96 -0.99 5.57
CA GLY A 52 -17.87 -0.26 6.45
C GLY A 52 -18.68 0.85 5.78
N ALA A 53 -18.26 1.36 4.61
CA ALA A 53 -18.93 2.43 3.93
C ALA A 53 -20.28 1.98 3.30
N PRO A 54 -21.33 2.81 3.31
CA PRO A 54 -22.61 2.44 2.69
C PRO A 54 -22.48 2.02 1.23
N GLU A 55 -21.62 2.68 0.45
CA GLU A 55 -21.38 2.39 -0.95
C GLU A 55 -20.66 1.05 -1.17
N GLU A 56 -19.73 0.66 -0.28
CA GLU A 56 -19.05 -0.63 -0.28
C GLU A 56 -20.05 -1.77 -0.06
N ARG A 57 -20.96 -1.60 0.90
CA ARG A 57 -22.00 -2.58 1.22
C ARG A 57 -23.03 -2.74 0.09
N GLU A 58 -23.42 -1.62 -0.55
CA GLU A 58 -24.37 -1.65 -1.67
C GLU A 58 -23.79 -2.33 -2.90
N ARG A 59 -22.51 -2.09 -3.20
CA ARG A 59 -21.83 -2.65 -4.38
C ARG A 59 -21.18 -4.00 -4.12
N GLY A 60 -20.96 -4.39 -2.86
CA GLY A 60 -20.25 -5.61 -2.48
C GLY A 60 -18.76 -5.61 -2.86
N ILE A 61 -18.16 -4.43 -2.97
CA ILE A 61 -16.74 -4.26 -3.32
C ILE A 61 -16.05 -3.29 -2.35
N THR A 62 -14.79 -3.57 -2.05
CA THR A 62 -13.94 -2.65 -1.27
C THR A 62 -13.55 -1.44 -2.11
N ILE A 63 -13.81 -0.24 -1.61
CA ILE A 63 -13.49 1.04 -2.25
C ILE A 63 -12.28 1.69 -1.58
N ASN A 64 -12.34 1.78 -0.24
CA ASN A 64 -11.27 2.36 0.57
C ASN A 64 -10.44 1.27 1.22
N THR A 65 -9.19 1.59 1.56
CA THR A 65 -8.37 0.69 2.37
C THR A 65 -8.95 0.58 3.78
N ALA A 66 -9.12 -0.64 4.26
CA ALA A 66 -9.49 -0.90 5.65
C ALA A 66 -8.28 -1.41 6.43
N HIS A 67 -8.16 -0.99 7.70
CA HIS A 67 -7.07 -1.41 8.56
C HIS A 67 -7.61 -2.26 9.71
N VAL A 68 -7.07 -3.46 9.84
CA VAL A 68 -7.37 -4.37 10.95
C VAL A 68 -6.11 -4.74 11.71
N GLU A 69 -6.27 -5.05 13.00
CA GLU A 69 -5.17 -5.39 13.92
C GLU A 69 -5.33 -6.83 14.40
N TYR A 70 -4.24 -7.58 14.39
CA TYR A 70 -4.17 -8.91 14.99
C TYR A 70 -2.72 -9.32 15.31
N GLU A 71 -2.56 -10.41 16.02
CA GLU A 71 -1.26 -10.97 16.39
C GLU A 71 -1.17 -12.44 16.04
N THR A 72 0.07 -12.91 15.87
CA THR A 72 0.45 -14.31 16.01
C THR A 72 1.25 -14.47 17.30
N ASP A 73 1.76 -15.65 17.59
CA ASP A 73 2.66 -15.84 18.74
C ASP A 73 3.95 -15.02 18.58
N ASN A 74 4.37 -14.76 17.35
CA ASN A 74 5.65 -14.16 17.00
C ASN A 74 5.57 -12.65 16.73
N ARG A 75 4.46 -12.14 16.15
CA ARG A 75 4.38 -10.81 15.57
C ARG A 75 3.04 -10.13 15.84
N HIS A 76 3.07 -8.81 15.84
CA HIS A 76 1.90 -7.93 15.79
C HIS A 76 1.73 -7.40 14.37
N TYR A 77 0.52 -7.51 13.83
CA TYR A 77 0.22 -7.12 12.44
C TYR A 77 -0.78 -5.96 12.37
N ALA A 78 -0.42 -4.96 11.56
CA ALA A 78 -1.37 -4.06 10.93
C ALA A 78 -1.67 -4.61 9.54
N HIS A 79 -2.91 -4.96 9.28
CA HIS A 79 -3.33 -5.50 7.99
C HIS A 79 -4.16 -4.48 7.23
N VAL A 80 -3.76 -4.20 6.00
CA VAL A 80 -4.43 -3.30 5.07
C VAL A 80 -5.22 -4.12 4.05
N ASP A 81 -6.53 -4.09 4.12
CA ASP A 81 -7.38 -4.69 3.08
C ASP A 81 -7.50 -3.72 1.91
N CYS A 82 -7.00 -4.11 0.73
CA CYS A 82 -6.93 -3.27 -0.45
C CYS A 82 -8.09 -3.52 -1.41
N PRO A 83 -8.62 -2.45 -2.05
CA PRO A 83 -9.61 -2.62 -3.11
C PRO A 83 -9.05 -3.44 -4.27
N GLY A 84 -9.91 -4.25 -4.91
CA GLY A 84 -9.53 -5.08 -6.05
C GLY A 84 -9.94 -4.48 -7.40
N HIS A 85 -10.87 -3.52 -7.41
CA HIS A 85 -11.44 -2.99 -8.64
C HIS A 85 -10.52 -1.93 -9.28
N ALA A 86 -10.43 -1.92 -10.61
CA ALA A 86 -9.56 -1.02 -11.38
C ALA A 86 -9.81 0.47 -11.11
N ASP A 87 -11.05 0.88 -10.82
CA ASP A 87 -11.39 2.28 -10.52
C ASP A 87 -10.75 2.79 -9.22
N TYR A 88 -10.38 1.88 -8.31
CA TYR A 88 -9.84 2.20 -6.99
C TYR A 88 -8.34 1.89 -6.83
N VAL A 89 -7.64 1.70 -7.94
CA VAL A 89 -6.18 1.41 -7.96
C VAL A 89 -5.38 2.46 -7.19
N LYS A 90 -5.82 3.72 -7.17
CA LYS A 90 -5.20 4.77 -6.34
C LYS A 90 -5.16 4.40 -4.86
N ASN A 91 -6.27 3.89 -4.33
CA ASN A 91 -6.34 3.46 -2.94
C ASN A 91 -5.51 2.18 -2.70
N MET A 92 -5.48 1.27 -3.69
CA MET A 92 -4.61 0.09 -3.66
C MET A 92 -3.13 0.49 -3.60
N ILE A 93 -2.66 1.42 -4.44
CA ILE A 93 -1.27 1.90 -4.43
C ILE A 93 -0.92 2.51 -3.07
N THR A 94 -1.80 3.33 -2.51
CA THR A 94 -1.60 3.93 -1.19
C THR A 94 -1.49 2.87 -0.09
N GLY A 95 -2.38 1.87 -0.11
CA GLY A 95 -2.32 0.75 0.82
C GLY A 95 -1.04 -0.07 0.67
N ALA A 96 -0.69 -0.44 -0.58
CA ALA A 96 0.49 -1.25 -0.87
C ALA A 96 1.80 -0.54 -0.48
N ALA A 97 1.88 0.78 -0.60
CA ALA A 97 3.06 1.55 -0.20
C ALA A 97 3.35 1.48 1.32
N GLN A 98 2.37 1.06 2.11
CA GLN A 98 2.50 0.90 3.57
C GLN A 98 2.98 -0.48 3.98
N MET A 99 2.96 -1.47 3.08
CA MET A 99 3.18 -2.87 3.41
C MET A 99 4.66 -3.23 3.50
N ASP A 100 4.98 -4.03 4.50
CA ASP A 100 6.27 -4.72 4.65
C ASP A 100 6.25 -6.09 3.97
N GLY A 101 5.09 -6.55 3.57
CA GLY A 101 4.80 -7.75 2.78
C GLY A 101 3.32 -7.82 2.42
N ALA A 102 2.95 -8.65 1.46
CA ALA A 102 1.55 -8.78 1.07
C ALA A 102 1.12 -10.24 0.88
N ILE A 103 -0.18 -10.48 1.08
CA ILE A 103 -0.86 -11.71 0.74
C ILE A 103 -1.54 -11.50 -0.62
N LEU A 104 -1.03 -12.17 -1.64
CA LEU A 104 -1.66 -12.20 -2.96
C LEU A 104 -2.80 -13.23 -2.95
N VAL A 105 -4.02 -12.74 -3.08
CA VAL A 105 -5.22 -13.59 -3.09
C VAL A 105 -5.63 -13.90 -4.53
N VAL A 106 -5.63 -15.17 -4.89
CA VAL A 106 -6.06 -15.67 -6.19
C VAL A 106 -7.14 -16.70 -5.99
N ALA A 107 -8.30 -16.56 -6.66
CA ALA A 107 -9.34 -17.58 -6.61
C ALA A 107 -8.92 -18.79 -7.45
N ALA A 108 -8.99 -19.98 -6.88
CA ALA A 108 -8.67 -21.24 -7.57
C ALA A 108 -9.61 -21.53 -8.76
N THR A 109 -10.83 -20.98 -8.70
CA THR A 109 -11.84 -21.10 -9.77
C THR A 109 -11.51 -20.28 -11.02
N ASP A 110 -10.77 -19.19 -10.88
CA ASP A 110 -10.60 -18.18 -11.93
C ASP A 110 -9.13 -18.04 -12.38
N GLY A 111 -8.20 -18.44 -11.52
CA GLY A 111 -6.77 -18.22 -11.74
C GLY A 111 -6.37 -16.74 -11.68
N PRO A 112 -5.14 -16.38 -12.10
CA PRO A 112 -4.68 -15.00 -12.14
C PRO A 112 -5.37 -14.18 -13.23
N MET A 113 -6.02 -13.10 -12.83
CA MET A 113 -6.82 -12.20 -13.65
C MET A 113 -6.09 -10.87 -13.94
N ALA A 114 -6.72 -9.96 -14.67
CA ALA A 114 -6.11 -8.70 -15.10
C ALA A 114 -5.61 -7.84 -13.91
N GLN A 115 -6.45 -7.64 -12.87
CA GLN A 115 -6.03 -6.88 -11.71
C GLN A 115 -5.00 -7.63 -10.85
N THR A 116 -4.95 -8.97 -10.90
CA THR A 116 -3.87 -9.74 -10.26
C THR A 116 -2.52 -9.30 -10.81
N LYS A 117 -2.39 -9.22 -12.12
CA LYS A 117 -1.17 -8.75 -12.83
C LYS A 117 -0.82 -7.31 -12.47
N GLU A 118 -1.82 -6.42 -12.50
CA GLU A 118 -1.64 -5.01 -12.15
C GLU A 118 -1.21 -4.87 -10.68
N HIS A 119 -1.81 -5.61 -9.75
CA HIS A 119 -1.46 -5.53 -8.33
C HIS A 119 -0.05 -6.06 -8.03
N ILE A 120 0.39 -7.13 -8.69
CA ILE A 120 1.77 -7.63 -8.57
C ILE A 120 2.76 -6.57 -9.07
N LEU A 121 2.49 -5.99 -10.25
CA LEU A 121 3.30 -4.92 -10.82
C LEU A 121 3.40 -3.72 -9.86
N LEU A 122 2.27 -3.25 -9.35
CA LEU A 122 2.22 -2.10 -8.45
C LEU A 122 2.90 -2.40 -7.11
N ALA A 123 2.70 -3.58 -6.53
CA ALA A 123 3.40 -4.01 -5.31
C ALA A 123 4.93 -3.98 -5.51
N LYS A 124 5.41 -4.48 -6.67
CA LYS A 124 6.84 -4.39 -7.02
C LYS A 124 7.32 -2.95 -7.12
N GLN A 125 6.53 -2.06 -7.75
CA GLN A 125 6.88 -0.66 -7.96
C GLN A 125 6.94 0.13 -6.65
N VAL A 126 5.98 -0.06 -5.75
CA VAL A 126 6.00 0.61 -4.44
C VAL A 126 7.01 -0.02 -3.47
N GLY A 127 7.61 -1.15 -3.86
CA GLY A 127 8.71 -1.77 -3.12
C GLY A 127 8.26 -2.74 -2.03
N VAL A 128 7.11 -3.40 -2.17
CA VAL A 128 6.73 -4.53 -1.30
C VAL A 128 7.80 -5.62 -1.42
N PRO A 129 8.52 -5.95 -0.34
CA PRO A 129 9.71 -6.79 -0.43
C PRO A 129 9.42 -8.28 -0.57
N ALA A 130 8.28 -8.75 -0.05
CA ALA A 130 7.94 -10.17 -0.02
C ALA A 130 6.43 -10.40 -0.18
N LEU A 131 6.09 -11.55 -0.76
CA LEU A 131 4.72 -11.99 -0.97
C LEU A 131 4.51 -13.40 -0.39
N VAL A 132 3.27 -13.66 0.01
CA VAL A 132 2.72 -15.00 0.26
C VAL A 132 1.47 -15.13 -0.59
N VAL A 133 1.21 -16.28 -1.19
CA VAL A 133 0.01 -16.51 -2.00
C VAL A 133 -1.03 -17.27 -1.19
N ALA A 134 -2.24 -16.73 -1.14
CA ALA A 134 -3.43 -17.43 -0.71
C ALA A 134 -4.23 -17.87 -1.94
N LEU A 135 -4.16 -19.14 -2.29
CA LEU A 135 -5.03 -19.74 -3.31
C LEU A 135 -6.38 -19.99 -2.66
N ASN A 136 -7.32 -19.08 -2.91
CA ASN A 136 -8.61 -19.02 -2.22
C ASN A 136 -9.71 -19.74 -3.00
N LYS A 137 -10.84 -20.00 -2.35
CA LYS A 137 -12.00 -20.75 -2.88
C LYS A 137 -11.66 -22.19 -3.30
N CYS A 138 -10.67 -22.80 -2.67
CA CYS A 138 -10.30 -24.20 -2.97
C CYS A 138 -11.40 -25.21 -2.61
N ASP A 139 -12.35 -24.84 -1.77
CA ASP A 139 -13.55 -25.62 -1.48
C ASP A 139 -14.51 -25.80 -2.68
N MET A 140 -14.34 -25.00 -3.73
CA MET A 140 -15.13 -25.02 -4.94
C MET A 140 -14.49 -25.84 -6.08
N VAL A 141 -13.29 -26.36 -5.88
CA VAL A 141 -12.51 -27.10 -6.89
C VAL A 141 -12.16 -28.47 -6.34
N ASP A 142 -12.83 -29.51 -6.86
CA ASP A 142 -12.64 -30.90 -6.40
C ASP A 142 -11.42 -31.59 -7.06
N ASP A 143 -10.90 -31.01 -8.16
CA ASP A 143 -9.80 -31.57 -8.92
C ASP A 143 -8.47 -30.97 -8.49
N GLU A 144 -7.62 -31.81 -7.90
CA GLU A 144 -6.29 -31.39 -7.42
C GLU A 144 -5.36 -30.96 -8.57
N GLU A 145 -5.52 -31.58 -9.77
CA GLU A 145 -4.70 -31.20 -10.94
C GLU A 145 -4.99 -29.76 -11.39
N ILE A 146 -6.24 -29.30 -11.24
CA ILE A 146 -6.61 -27.91 -11.51
C ILE A 146 -5.95 -26.96 -10.50
N LEU A 147 -5.97 -27.33 -9.22
CA LEU A 147 -5.31 -26.54 -8.18
C LEU A 147 -3.79 -26.40 -8.41
N GLU A 148 -3.14 -27.51 -8.82
CA GLU A 148 -1.70 -27.50 -9.15
C GLU A 148 -1.41 -26.65 -10.40
N LEU A 149 -2.29 -26.70 -11.41
CA LEU A 149 -2.15 -25.89 -12.64
C LEU A 149 -2.26 -24.40 -12.32
N VAL A 150 -3.25 -23.99 -11.51
CA VAL A 150 -3.43 -22.58 -11.12
C VAL A 150 -2.25 -22.12 -10.25
N GLU A 151 -1.75 -22.96 -9.36
CA GLU A 151 -0.55 -22.66 -8.57
C GLU A 151 0.65 -22.40 -9.48
N LEU A 152 0.88 -23.26 -10.48
CA LEU A 152 1.97 -23.11 -11.44
C LEU A 152 1.85 -21.79 -12.22
N GLU A 153 0.65 -21.47 -12.70
CA GLU A 153 0.38 -20.22 -13.43
C GLU A 153 0.68 -18.98 -12.56
N VAL A 154 0.33 -19.01 -11.27
CA VAL A 154 0.64 -17.93 -10.32
C VAL A 154 2.15 -17.80 -10.11
N ARG A 155 2.89 -18.91 -9.98
CA ARG A 155 4.34 -18.92 -9.81
C ARG A 155 5.06 -18.36 -11.02
N GLU A 156 4.66 -18.76 -12.24
CA GLU A 156 5.19 -18.23 -13.50
C GLU A 156 4.91 -16.73 -13.61
N LEU A 157 3.70 -16.31 -13.25
CA LEU A 157 3.33 -14.90 -13.26
C LEU A 157 4.21 -14.08 -12.29
N LEU A 158 4.40 -14.53 -11.07
CA LEU A 158 5.26 -13.86 -10.07
C LEU A 158 6.71 -13.76 -10.58
N SER A 159 7.22 -14.83 -11.17
CA SER A 159 8.58 -14.86 -11.75
C SER A 159 8.72 -13.86 -12.90
N SER A 160 7.68 -13.66 -13.70
CA SER A 160 7.67 -12.69 -14.81
C SER A 160 7.75 -11.22 -14.33
N TYR A 161 7.41 -10.96 -13.06
CA TYR A 161 7.54 -9.65 -12.40
C TYR A 161 8.73 -9.56 -11.43
N ASP A 162 9.74 -10.42 -11.60
CA ASP A 162 10.96 -10.48 -10.77
C ASP A 162 10.70 -10.73 -9.27
N PHE A 163 9.66 -11.46 -8.93
CA PHE A 163 9.51 -12.08 -7.62
C PHE A 163 10.04 -13.53 -7.69
N PRO A 164 10.57 -14.12 -6.60
CA PRO A 164 11.06 -15.51 -6.60
C PRO A 164 9.88 -16.50 -6.59
N GLY A 165 9.14 -16.61 -7.71
CA GLY A 165 7.87 -17.34 -7.80
C GLY A 165 7.97 -18.79 -7.33
N ASP A 166 9.09 -19.48 -7.56
CA ASP A 166 9.29 -20.87 -7.12
C ASP A 166 9.41 -21.00 -5.61
N ASP A 167 9.98 -19.99 -4.93
CA ASP A 167 10.25 -20.00 -3.49
C ASP A 167 9.11 -19.39 -2.65
N ILE A 168 8.17 -18.69 -3.29
CA ILE A 168 7.06 -18.03 -2.59
C ILE A 168 6.09 -19.10 -2.05
N PRO A 169 5.72 -19.05 -0.74
CA PRO A 169 4.73 -19.96 -0.20
C PRO A 169 3.36 -19.74 -0.85
N VAL A 170 2.74 -20.85 -1.26
CA VAL A 170 1.34 -20.88 -1.74
C VAL A 170 0.54 -21.75 -0.79
N VAL A 171 -0.48 -21.17 -0.17
CA VAL A 171 -1.35 -21.87 0.77
C VAL A 171 -2.76 -21.95 0.19
N LYS A 172 -3.27 -23.18 0.06
CA LYS A 172 -4.65 -23.47 -0.39
C LYS A 172 -5.63 -23.19 0.73
N VAL A 173 -6.56 -22.25 0.55
CA VAL A 173 -7.51 -21.79 1.57
C VAL A 173 -8.93 -21.69 1.02
N SER A 174 -9.89 -21.67 1.94
CA SER A 174 -11.25 -21.18 1.72
C SER A 174 -11.58 -20.19 2.82
N GLY A 175 -11.49 -18.89 2.50
CA GLY A 175 -11.81 -17.83 3.45
C GLY A 175 -13.27 -17.91 3.93
N LEU A 176 -14.22 -18.27 3.03
CA LEU A 176 -15.62 -18.38 3.38
C LEU A 176 -15.87 -19.54 4.35
N LYS A 177 -15.35 -20.74 4.06
CA LYS A 177 -15.53 -21.92 4.92
C LYS A 177 -14.86 -21.75 6.28
N ALA A 178 -13.67 -21.15 6.31
CA ALA A 178 -13.02 -20.81 7.57
C ALA A 178 -13.85 -19.80 8.39
N LEU A 179 -14.45 -18.80 7.74
CA LEU A 179 -15.32 -17.81 8.38
C LEU A 179 -16.61 -18.46 8.91
N GLU A 180 -17.15 -19.48 8.22
CA GLU A 180 -18.28 -20.32 8.66
C GLU A 180 -17.92 -21.26 9.81
N GLY A 181 -16.64 -21.40 10.15
CA GLY A 181 -16.16 -22.19 11.28
C GLY A 181 -15.83 -23.65 10.94
N ASP A 182 -15.56 -23.98 9.67
CA ASP A 182 -15.08 -25.31 9.28
C ASP A 182 -13.65 -25.51 9.79
N PRO A 183 -13.41 -26.53 10.66
CA PRO A 183 -12.12 -26.74 11.31
C PRO A 183 -10.97 -27.02 10.32
N THR A 184 -11.26 -27.64 9.17
CA THR A 184 -10.27 -27.96 8.15
C THR A 184 -9.73 -26.67 7.53
N TRP A 185 -10.64 -25.76 7.19
CA TRP A 185 -10.27 -24.49 6.57
C TRP A 185 -9.75 -23.47 7.58
N GLU A 186 -10.17 -23.53 8.84
CA GLU A 186 -9.54 -22.76 9.92
C GLU A 186 -8.05 -23.15 10.11
N ALA A 187 -7.73 -24.45 10.05
CA ALA A 187 -6.35 -24.92 10.10
C ALA A 187 -5.52 -24.41 8.89
N LYS A 188 -6.14 -24.23 7.73
CA LYS A 188 -5.49 -23.63 6.56
C LYS A 188 -5.23 -22.13 6.72
N ILE A 189 -6.07 -21.40 7.44
CA ILE A 189 -5.78 -20.01 7.83
C ILE A 189 -4.57 -19.94 8.77
N ASP A 190 -4.46 -20.88 9.73
CA ASP A 190 -3.27 -20.96 10.60
C ASP A 190 -2.00 -21.28 9.82
N GLU A 191 -2.08 -22.17 8.82
CA GLU A 191 -0.98 -22.45 7.90
C GLU A 191 -0.57 -21.21 7.11
N LEU A 192 -1.55 -20.45 6.60
CA LEU A 192 -1.31 -19.18 5.93
C LEU A 192 -0.59 -18.19 6.84
N MET A 193 -1.03 -18.02 8.08
CA MET A 193 -0.39 -17.11 9.03
C MET A 193 1.01 -17.57 9.42
N THR A 194 1.26 -18.87 9.48
CA THR A 194 2.61 -19.42 9.68
C THR A 194 3.52 -19.13 8.48
N ALA A 195 2.99 -19.23 7.26
CA ALA A 195 3.73 -18.85 6.05
C ALA A 195 4.05 -17.34 6.03
N VAL A 196 3.11 -16.49 6.45
CA VAL A 196 3.31 -15.03 6.59
C VAL A 196 4.40 -14.73 7.62
N ASP A 197 4.35 -15.37 8.81
CA ASP A 197 5.36 -15.19 9.87
C ASP A 197 6.78 -15.54 9.39
N THR A 198 6.92 -16.54 8.51
CA THR A 198 8.21 -17.07 8.09
C THR A 198 8.76 -16.42 6.81
N ALA A 199 7.89 -16.16 5.84
CA ALA A 199 8.31 -15.67 4.52
C ALA A 199 8.44 -14.15 4.44
N ILE A 200 7.67 -13.40 5.23
CA ILE A 200 7.79 -11.95 5.25
C ILE A 200 8.91 -11.55 6.22
N PRO A 201 9.97 -10.87 5.73
CA PRO A 201 11.08 -10.47 6.59
C PRO A 201 10.62 -9.46 7.65
N GLU A 202 11.31 -9.46 8.79
CA GLU A 202 11.15 -8.39 9.76
C GLU A 202 11.74 -7.10 9.16
N PRO A 203 10.94 -6.02 9.09
CA PRO A 203 11.38 -4.82 8.41
C PRO A 203 12.38 -4.03 9.24
N GLU A 204 13.45 -3.57 8.57
CA GLU A 204 14.35 -2.59 9.17
C GLU A 204 13.66 -1.23 9.31
N ARG A 205 13.70 -0.64 10.50
CA ARG A 205 13.04 0.64 10.81
C ARG A 205 14.05 1.76 10.94
N GLU A 206 13.98 2.77 10.09
CA GLU A 206 14.85 3.95 10.10
C GLU A 206 14.45 4.94 11.21
N VAL A 207 14.48 4.50 12.46
CA VAL A 207 14.02 5.27 13.63
C VAL A 207 14.90 6.48 14.00
N ASP A 208 16.15 6.50 13.54
CA ASP A 208 17.12 7.55 13.84
C ASP A 208 17.12 8.69 12.80
N LYS A 209 16.42 8.51 11.68
CA LYS A 209 16.22 9.58 10.68
C LYS A 209 15.21 10.62 11.15
N PRO A 210 15.21 11.83 10.57
CA PRO A 210 14.17 12.83 10.82
C PRO A 210 12.77 12.26 10.55
N PHE A 211 11.81 12.54 11.41
CA PHE A 211 10.42 12.09 11.29
C PHE A 211 9.82 12.47 9.94
N LEU A 212 9.14 11.50 9.33
CA LEU A 212 8.31 11.67 8.15
C LEU A 212 7.13 10.70 8.17
N MET A 213 5.93 11.23 7.93
CA MET A 213 4.69 10.47 7.73
C MET A 213 3.94 11.01 6.51
N ALA A 214 3.63 10.17 5.53
CA ALA A 214 2.75 10.53 4.43
C ALA A 214 1.29 10.54 4.90
N VAL A 215 0.54 11.60 4.55
CA VAL A 215 -0.87 11.74 4.91
C VAL A 215 -1.73 10.90 3.96
N GLU A 216 -2.54 10.01 4.52
CA GLU A 216 -3.48 9.15 3.80
C GLU A 216 -4.90 9.64 3.87
N ASP A 217 -5.34 10.02 5.07
CA ASP A 217 -6.67 10.54 5.30
C ASP A 217 -6.65 11.64 6.36
N VAL A 218 -7.64 12.52 6.32
CA VAL A 218 -7.79 13.64 7.24
C VAL A 218 -9.23 13.77 7.68
N PHE A 219 -9.45 13.77 8.96
CA PHE A 219 -10.78 13.99 9.54
C PHE A 219 -10.74 14.87 10.77
N SER A 220 -11.87 15.45 11.12
CA SER A 220 -12.03 16.27 12.30
C SER A 220 -12.78 15.52 13.39
N ILE A 221 -12.27 15.58 14.61
CA ILE A 221 -12.95 15.07 15.79
C ILE A 221 -13.54 16.26 16.56
N THR A 222 -14.84 16.30 16.71
CA THR A 222 -15.53 17.38 17.44
C THR A 222 -14.95 17.55 18.85
N GLY A 223 -14.51 18.75 19.17
CA GLY A 223 -13.90 19.10 20.46
C GLY A 223 -12.45 18.65 20.67
N ARG A 224 -11.84 17.95 19.69
CA ARG A 224 -10.43 17.50 19.76
C ARG A 224 -9.53 18.11 18.71
N GLY A 225 -10.02 18.38 17.51
CA GLY A 225 -9.29 18.98 16.41
C GLY A 225 -9.14 18.06 15.20
N THR A 226 -8.18 18.37 14.34
CA THR A 226 -7.89 17.66 13.10
C THR A 226 -6.98 16.48 13.37
N VAL A 227 -7.29 15.34 12.78
CA VAL A 227 -6.47 14.12 12.81
C VAL A 227 -6.01 13.81 11.39
N ALA A 228 -4.71 13.64 11.22
CA ALA A 228 -4.13 13.07 10.01
C ALA A 228 -3.69 11.64 10.28
N THR A 229 -4.07 10.72 9.39
CA THR A 229 -3.66 9.32 9.47
C THR A 229 -2.61 9.01 8.42
N GLY A 230 -1.77 8.04 8.70
CA GLY A 230 -0.77 7.52 7.79
C GLY A 230 0.22 6.59 8.47
N ARG A 231 1.08 6.00 7.66
CA ARG A 231 2.23 5.25 8.13
C ARG A 231 3.41 6.19 8.36
N ILE A 232 4.08 6.06 9.48
CA ILE A 232 5.38 6.71 9.70
C ILE A 232 6.42 5.99 8.85
N GLU A 233 6.96 6.68 7.84
CA GLU A 233 7.97 6.11 6.95
C GLU A 233 9.32 5.99 7.65
N ARG A 234 9.70 7.03 8.40
CA ARG A 234 10.99 7.11 9.12
C ARG A 234 10.90 8.00 10.34
N GLY A 235 11.86 7.84 11.24
CA GLY A 235 11.99 8.64 12.46
C GLY A 235 10.97 8.30 13.53
N LYS A 236 10.80 9.23 14.44
CA LYS A 236 9.88 9.16 15.59
C LYS A 236 9.20 10.50 15.80
N VAL A 237 8.01 10.46 16.39
CA VAL A 237 7.25 11.66 16.77
C VAL A 237 6.62 11.45 18.14
N LYS A 238 6.73 12.45 19.02
CA LYS A 238 6.17 12.44 20.38
C LYS A 238 5.01 13.40 20.52
N VAL A 239 4.16 13.12 21.50
CA VAL A 239 3.14 14.08 21.93
C VAL A 239 3.83 15.32 22.47
N GLY A 240 3.40 16.51 22.00
CA GLY A 240 3.99 17.81 22.34
C GLY A 240 5.04 18.30 21.35
N GLU A 241 5.46 17.49 20.38
CA GLU A 241 6.48 17.85 19.41
C GLU A 241 5.93 18.76 18.31
N GLU A 242 6.73 19.76 17.87
CA GLU A 242 6.42 20.60 16.72
C GLU A 242 6.82 19.87 15.43
N ILE A 243 5.91 19.88 14.46
CA ILE A 243 6.09 19.32 13.12
C ILE A 243 5.65 20.31 12.05
N GLU A 244 6.03 20.05 10.81
CA GLU A 244 5.55 20.78 9.63
C GLU A 244 4.66 19.91 8.76
N VAL A 245 3.64 20.54 8.15
CA VAL A 245 2.79 20.01 7.09
C VAL A 245 3.36 20.53 5.78
N VAL A 246 3.83 19.67 4.88
CA VAL A 246 4.58 20.03 3.68
C VAL A 246 3.97 19.40 2.44
N GLY A 247 4.00 20.15 1.33
CA GLY A 247 3.53 19.72 0.00
C GLY A 247 2.15 20.26 -0.36
N ILE A 248 1.86 20.31 -1.65
CA ILE A 248 0.60 20.74 -2.28
C ILE A 248 0.21 22.19 -1.94
N LYS A 249 0.16 22.53 -0.67
CA LYS A 249 -0.18 23.85 -0.12
C LYS A 249 1.04 24.48 0.58
N ASP A 250 0.88 25.71 1.05
CA ASP A 250 1.91 26.39 1.84
C ASP A 250 2.27 25.60 3.09
N THR A 251 3.56 25.48 3.36
CA THR A 251 4.08 24.80 4.54
C THR A 251 3.58 25.46 5.82
N ARG A 252 3.04 24.65 6.74
CA ARG A 252 2.53 25.10 8.03
C ARG A 252 3.13 24.32 9.17
N LYS A 253 3.39 25.02 10.29
CA LYS A 253 3.81 24.41 11.55
C LYS A 253 2.60 24.05 12.40
N THR A 254 2.73 22.94 13.11
CA THR A 254 1.72 22.49 14.07
C THR A 254 2.38 21.70 15.19
N THR A 255 1.62 21.43 16.25
CA THR A 255 2.05 20.60 17.37
C THR A 255 1.22 19.34 17.44
N VAL A 256 1.86 18.20 17.61
CA VAL A 256 1.19 16.91 17.83
C VAL A 256 0.65 16.89 19.26
N THR A 257 -0.67 16.78 19.42
CA THR A 257 -1.33 16.74 20.73
C THR A 257 -1.77 15.35 21.16
N GLY A 258 -1.68 14.38 20.25
CA GLY A 258 -1.97 12.98 20.53
C GLY A 258 -1.46 12.08 19.41
N VAL A 259 -1.08 10.87 19.77
CA VAL A 259 -0.70 9.80 18.85
C VAL A 259 -1.55 8.59 19.19
N GLU A 260 -2.26 8.05 18.20
CA GLU A 260 -3.16 6.89 18.37
C GLU A 260 -2.88 5.85 17.31
N MET A 261 -2.86 4.58 17.69
CA MET A 261 -2.80 3.43 16.79
C MET A 261 -3.88 2.42 17.21
N PHE A 262 -4.76 2.01 16.30
CA PHE A 262 -5.88 1.10 16.58
C PHE A 262 -6.73 1.53 17.79
N ARG A 263 -7.01 2.84 17.92
CA ARG A 263 -7.75 3.47 19.04
C ARG A 263 -7.06 3.38 20.41
N LYS A 264 -5.82 2.90 20.47
CA LYS A 264 -4.97 2.92 21.67
C LYS A 264 -4.03 4.12 21.64
N LEU A 265 -3.72 4.68 22.80
CA LEU A 265 -2.84 5.84 22.92
C LEU A 265 -1.39 5.40 22.90
N LEU A 266 -0.55 6.20 22.22
CA LEU A 266 0.91 6.11 22.28
C LEU A 266 1.50 7.41 22.81
N ASP A 267 2.58 7.29 23.58
CA ASP A 267 3.39 8.45 23.97
C ASP A 267 4.31 8.89 22.82
N GLU A 268 4.72 7.93 21.97
CA GLU A 268 5.59 8.11 20.81
C GLU A 268 5.17 7.18 19.67
N GLY A 269 5.07 7.72 18.45
CA GLY A 269 4.99 6.93 17.19
C GLY A 269 6.38 6.80 16.58
N MET A 270 6.65 5.65 15.94
CA MET A 270 7.93 5.39 15.28
C MET A 270 7.77 4.81 13.89
N ALA A 271 8.85 4.82 13.11
CA ALA A 271 8.90 4.24 11.77
C ALA A 271 8.23 2.85 11.73
N GLY A 272 7.31 2.68 10.79
CA GLY A 272 6.48 1.49 10.62
C GLY A 272 5.11 1.54 11.27
N ASP A 273 4.84 2.43 12.22
CA ASP A 273 3.53 2.54 12.85
C ASP A 273 2.50 3.20 11.91
N ASN A 274 1.30 2.62 11.84
CA ASN A 274 0.13 3.26 11.23
C ASN A 274 -0.62 4.04 12.30
N VAL A 275 -0.52 5.36 12.28
CA VAL A 275 -1.00 6.22 13.35
C VAL A 275 -1.97 7.30 12.88
N GLY A 276 -2.81 7.73 13.80
CA GLY A 276 -3.52 9.00 13.72
C GLY A 276 -2.83 10.03 14.61
N LEU A 277 -2.37 11.13 14.02
CA LEU A 277 -1.78 12.27 14.72
C LEU A 277 -2.84 13.35 14.90
N LEU A 278 -3.10 13.71 16.16
CA LEU A 278 -3.97 14.82 16.50
C LEU A 278 -3.16 16.12 16.45
N LEU A 279 -3.58 17.07 15.62
CA LEU A 279 -2.85 18.28 15.30
C LEU A 279 -3.51 19.52 15.91
N ARG A 280 -2.71 20.43 16.48
CA ARG A 280 -3.18 21.67 17.09
C ARG A 280 -3.22 22.79 16.06
N GLY A 281 -4.36 23.50 15.97
CA GLY A 281 -4.46 24.74 15.16
C GLY A 281 -4.43 24.55 13.66
N ILE A 282 -4.52 23.30 13.18
CA ILE A 282 -4.71 22.95 11.78
C ILE A 282 -6.17 22.61 11.54
N GLN A 283 -6.78 23.22 10.54
CA GLN A 283 -8.13 22.86 10.09
C GLN A 283 -8.04 21.72 9.05
N LYS A 284 -9.16 21.00 8.86
CA LYS A 284 -9.22 19.92 7.88
C LYS A 284 -8.85 20.40 6.47
N GLU A 285 -9.22 21.62 6.13
CA GLU A 285 -8.98 22.26 4.82
C GLU A 285 -7.54 22.67 4.59
N ASP A 286 -6.72 22.73 5.64
CA ASP A 286 -5.30 23.10 5.57
C ASP A 286 -4.39 21.93 5.20
N ILE A 287 -4.89 20.71 5.36
CA ILE A 287 -4.14 19.46 5.15
C ILE A 287 -4.98 18.51 4.30
N GLU A 288 -4.31 17.78 3.40
CA GLU A 288 -4.98 16.81 2.55
C GLU A 288 -4.08 15.61 2.26
N ARG A 289 -4.67 14.55 1.75
CA ARG A 289 -3.94 13.36 1.27
C ARG A 289 -2.86 13.75 0.28
N GLY A 290 -1.67 13.18 0.44
CA GLY A 290 -0.52 13.45 -0.40
C GLY A 290 0.46 14.48 0.17
N MET A 291 0.04 15.27 1.15
CA MET A 291 0.97 16.04 1.97
C MET A 291 1.75 15.14 2.92
N VAL A 292 2.83 15.63 3.49
CA VAL A 292 3.61 14.91 4.49
C VAL A 292 3.71 15.69 5.79
N LEU A 293 3.76 14.97 6.91
CA LEU A 293 4.07 15.50 8.23
C LEU A 293 5.54 15.18 8.51
N VAL A 294 6.33 16.19 8.84
CA VAL A 294 7.79 16.06 8.93
C VAL A 294 8.35 16.82 10.11
N LYS A 295 9.56 16.42 10.53
CA LYS A 295 10.36 17.25 11.43
C LYS A 295 10.64 18.61 10.78
N PRO A 296 10.50 19.74 11.50
CA PRO A 296 10.68 21.07 10.91
C PRO A 296 11.99 21.22 10.15
N GLY A 297 11.90 21.72 8.90
CA GLY A 297 13.03 21.97 8.01
C GLY A 297 13.71 20.72 7.43
N SER A 298 13.14 19.52 7.60
CA SER A 298 13.76 18.30 7.11
C SER A 298 13.43 17.94 5.66
N ILE A 299 12.37 18.50 5.10
CA ILE A 299 11.95 18.33 3.70
C ILE A 299 11.46 19.66 3.13
N THR A 300 11.76 19.85 1.83
CA THR A 300 11.24 20.94 1.00
C THR A 300 10.36 20.34 -0.10
N PRO A 301 9.19 20.90 -0.41
CA PRO A 301 8.40 20.46 -1.55
C PRO A 301 9.01 20.96 -2.86
N HIS A 302 8.84 20.16 -3.93
CA HIS A 302 9.48 20.40 -5.23
C HIS A 302 8.46 20.23 -6.35
N THR A 303 8.68 20.96 -7.46
CA THR A 303 7.86 20.88 -8.67
C THR A 303 8.59 20.20 -9.82
N LYS A 304 9.94 20.20 -9.82
CA LYS A 304 10.71 19.73 -10.97
C LYS A 304 11.79 18.74 -10.58
N PHE A 305 11.84 17.62 -11.27
CA PHE A 305 12.77 16.53 -10.99
C PHE A 305 13.19 15.78 -12.25
N GLU A 306 14.33 15.09 -12.17
CA GLU A 306 14.74 14.07 -13.13
C GLU A 306 14.43 12.68 -12.55
N GLY A 307 14.01 11.75 -13.40
CA GLY A 307 13.75 10.37 -13.01
C GLY A 307 14.19 9.38 -14.08
N GLU A 308 14.64 8.22 -13.64
CA GLU A 308 14.88 7.07 -14.51
C GLU A 308 13.58 6.25 -14.57
N VAL A 309 13.07 5.98 -15.78
CA VAL A 309 11.74 5.41 -16.00
C VAL A 309 11.82 4.23 -16.94
N TYR A 310 11.13 3.15 -16.59
CA TYR A 310 10.77 2.09 -17.50
C TYR A 310 9.33 2.30 -17.98
N VAL A 311 9.13 2.31 -19.28
CA VAL A 311 7.81 2.46 -19.91
C VAL A 311 7.23 1.08 -20.20
N LEU A 312 6.10 0.78 -19.58
CA LEU A 312 5.47 -0.55 -19.65
C LEU A 312 5.00 -0.88 -21.07
N LYS A 313 5.27 -2.11 -21.49
CA LYS A 313 4.74 -2.68 -22.74
C LYS A 313 3.24 -2.94 -22.66
N LYS A 314 2.62 -3.14 -23.82
CA LYS A 314 1.19 -3.49 -23.90
C LYS A 314 0.86 -4.78 -23.15
N GLU A 315 1.72 -5.79 -23.25
CA GLU A 315 1.58 -7.09 -22.60
C GLU A 315 1.66 -6.99 -21.08
N GLU A 316 2.32 -5.94 -20.56
CA GLU A 316 2.44 -5.60 -19.15
C GLU A 316 1.29 -4.70 -18.65
N GLY A 317 0.26 -4.48 -19.47
CA GLY A 317 -0.86 -3.58 -19.17
C GLY A 317 -0.61 -2.11 -19.50
N GLY A 318 0.56 -1.79 -20.07
CA GLY A 318 0.95 -0.43 -20.46
C GLY A 318 0.35 0.07 -21.76
N ARG A 319 0.99 1.05 -22.36
CA ARG A 319 0.60 1.65 -23.65
C ARG A 319 0.98 0.76 -24.83
N HIS A 320 0.31 1.01 -25.97
CA HIS A 320 0.68 0.44 -27.28
C HIS A 320 1.17 1.53 -28.27
N THR A 321 1.11 2.80 -27.86
CA THR A 321 1.50 3.94 -28.70
C THR A 321 2.64 4.73 -28.03
N PRO A 322 3.55 5.32 -28.81
CA PRO A 322 4.59 6.18 -28.27
C PRO A 322 3.99 7.48 -27.70
N PHE A 323 4.82 8.19 -26.94
CA PHE A 323 4.53 9.55 -26.49
C PHE A 323 5.75 10.47 -26.67
N PHE A 324 5.49 11.76 -26.65
CA PHE A 324 6.45 12.81 -27.00
C PHE A 324 6.65 13.77 -25.82
N ALA A 325 7.67 14.60 -25.89
CA ALA A 325 7.85 15.71 -24.96
C ALA A 325 6.59 16.60 -24.93
N GLY A 326 6.25 17.08 -23.75
CA GLY A 326 4.97 17.78 -23.52
C GLY A 326 3.83 16.89 -23.05
N TYR A 327 4.03 15.57 -23.02
CA TYR A 327 3.03 14.63 -22.49
C TYR A 327 2.68 14.90 -21.02
N ARG A 328 1.39 14.84 -20.69
CA ARG A 328 0.84 15.19 -19.37
C ARG A 328 0.12 14.04 -18.70
N PRO A 329 0.84 13.11 -18.09
CA PRO A 329 0.26 12.02 -17.30
C PRO A 329 -0.01 12.43 -15.85
N GLN A 330 -0.51 11.46 -15.05
CA GLN A 330 -0.53 11.54 -13.60
C GLN A 330 0.69 10.84 -13.01
N PHE A 331 1.35 11.51 -12.06
CA PHE A 331 2.44 10.97 -11.27
C PHE A 331 1.91 10.55 -9.92
N TYR A 332 2.11 9.28 -9.57
CA TYR A 332 1.77 8.72 -8.27
C TYR A 332 3.03 8.72 -7.41
N ILE A 333 3.03 9.54 -6.39
CA ILE A 333 4.16 9.79 -5.49
C ILE A 333 3.66 9.66 -4.07
N ARG A 334 4.15 8.67 -3.28
CA ARG A 334 3.62 8.36 -1.95
C ARG A 334 2.09 8.12 -1.99
N THR A 335 1.35 8.96 -1.29
CA THR A 335 -0.11 8.87 -1.18
C THR A 335 -0.86 9.80 -2.13
N THR A 336 -0.16 10.57 -2.99
CA THR A 336 -0.77 11.52 -3.92
C THR A 336 -0.69 11.06 -5.37
N ASP A 337 -1.62 11.55 -6.17
CA ASP A 337 -1.55 11.61 -7.62
C ASP A 337 -1.59 13.07 -8.05
N VAL A 338 -0.60 13.47 -8.81
CA VAL A 338 -0.46 14.83 -9.28
C VAL A 338 -0.23 14.84 -10.80
N THR A 339 -0.93 15.72 -11.51
CA THR A 339 -0.67 15.91 -12.93
C THR A 339 0.68 16.60 -13.10
N GLY A 340 1.48 16.12 -14.04
CA GLY A 340 2.73 16.76 -14.41
C GLY A 340 2.95 16.69 -15.91
N GLN A 341 3.91 17.45 -16.40
CA GLN A 341 4.36 17.44 -17.78
C GLN A 341 5.75 16.82 -17.86
N ILE A 342 5.96 15.91 -18.80
CA ILE A 342 7.29 15.42 -19.12
C ILE A 342 7.87 16.35 -20.18
N THR A 343 8.88 17.11 -19.80
CA THR A 343 9.43 18.21 -20.62
C THR A 343 10.58 17.78 -21.51
N ALA A 344 11.32 16.76 -21.13
CA ALA A 344 12.45 16.22 -21.88
C ALA A 344 12.67 14.74 -21.59
N PHE A 345 13.30 14.07 -22.55
CA PHE A 345 13.77 12.70 -22.43
C PHE A 345 15.21 12.59 -22.88
N THR A 346 15.95 11.70 -22.24
CA THR A 346 17.26 11.24 -22.71
C THR A 346 17.31 9.72 -22.66
N SER A 347 18.04 9.12 -23.60
CA SER A 347 18.36 7.69 -23.55
C SER A 347 19.28 7.37 -22.35
N ASP A 348 19.47 6.10 -22.05
CA ASP A 348 20.47 5.66 -21.06
C ASP A 348 21.89 6.14 -21.41
N GLU A 349 22.18 6.33 -22.70
CA GLU A 349 23.47 6.84 -23.22
C GLU A 349 23.60 8.37 -23.10
N GLY A 350 22.50 9.07 -22.76
CA GLY A 350 22.48 10.54 -22.56
C GLY A 350 22.09 11.36 -23.79
N ASP A 351 21.71 10.71 -24.89
CA ASP A 351 21.24 11.38 -26.10
C ASP A 351 19.80 11.87 -25.94
N ASN A 352 19.50 13.07 -26.47
CA ASN A 352 18.14 13.57 -26.49
C ASN A 352 17.25 12.70 -27.37
N VAL A 353 16.11 12.30 -26.84
CA VAL A 353 15.10 11.47 -27.50
C VAL A 353 13.85 12.30 -27.72
N GLU A 354 13.31 12.30 -28.94
CA GLU A 354 12.08 13.03 -29.28
C GLU A 354 10.83 12.21 -28.97
N MET A 355 10.93 10.88 -29.01
CA MET A 355 9.81 9.94 -28.88
C MET A 355 10.21 8.76 -28.01
N VAL A 356 9.30 8.34 -27.14
CA VAL A 356 9.49 7.20 -26.23
C VAL A 356 8.50 6.09 -26.59
N MET A 357 9.01 4.87 -26.74
CA MET A 357 8.24 3.68 -27.07
C MET A 357 7.92 2.85 -25.80
N PRO A 358 6.80 2.09 -25.82
CA PRO A 358 6.58 1.06 -24.80
C PRO A 358 7.75 0.06 -24.78
N GLY A 359 8.29 -0.18 -23.58
CA GLY A 359 9.46 -1.04 -23.36
C GLY A 359 10.79 -0.29 -23.21
N ASP A 360 10.81 1.01 -23.48
CA ASP A 360 12.01 1.81 -23.34
C ASP A 360 12.37 2.07 -21.87
N ARG A 361 13.68 2.17 -21.60
CA ARG A 361 14.24 2.77 -20.39
C ARG A 361 14.78 4.15 -20.77
N ILE A 362 14.37 5.16 -20.04
CA ILE A 362 14.70 6.55 -20.33
C ILE A 362 14.98 7.31 -19.04
N LYS A 363 15.74 8.40 -19.18
CA LYS A 363 15.77 9.48 -18.21
C LYS A 363 14.79 10.55 -18.67
N MET A 364 13.95 11.04 -17.76
CA MET A 364 12.99 12.08 -18.05
C MET A 364 13.15 13.26 -17.12
N THR A 365 12.76 14.44 -17.59
CA THR A 365 12.51 15.62 -16.75
C THR A 365 11.00 15.79 -16.59
N GLY A 366 10.51 15.70 -15.34
CA GLY A 366 9.12 15.93 -14.98
C GLY A 366 8.93 17.27 -14.29
N GLU A 367 7.83 17.95 -14.62
CA GLU A 367 7.39 19.20 -13.99
C GLU A 367 5.95 19.04 -13.52
N LEU A 368 5.73 19.11 -12.20
CA LEU A 368 4.43 18.91 -11.56
C LEU A 368 3.66 20.21 -11.49
N ILE A 369 2.32 20.14 -11.53
CA ILE A 369 1.45 21.33 -11.46
C ILE A 369 1.38 21.95 -10.05
N CYS A 370 1.80 21.23 -9.03
CA CYS A 370 1.89 21.71 -7.64
C CYS A 370 3.11 21.11 -6.96
N PRO A 371 3.65 21.77 -5.93
CA PRO A 371 4.81 21.27 -5.19
C PRO A 371 4.45 20.02 -4.40
N VAL A 372 5.31 19.01 -4.44
CA VAL A 372 5.16 17.73 -3.72
C VAL A 372 6.43 17.41 -2.95
N ALA A 373 6.31 16.76 -1.81
CA ALA A 373 7.44 16.29 -1.02
C ALA A 373 8.14 15.11 -1.73
N ILE A 374 9.04 15.45 -2.65
CA ILE A 374 9.84 14.50 -3.44
C ILE A 374 11.26 14.47 -2.90
N GLU A 375 11.86 13.28 -2.87
CA GLU A 375 13.26 13.08 -2.50
C GLU A 375 13.97 12.23 -3.54
N GLN A 376 15.28 12.41 -3.66
CA GLN A 376 16.12 11.56 -4.52
C GLN A 376 16.07 10.10 -4.05
N GLY A 377 16.00 9.17 -4.98
CA GLY A 377 15.85 7.74 -4.71
C GLY A 377 14.39 7.27 -4.50
N MET A 378 13.43 8.21 -4.47
CA MET A 378 12.03 7.87 -4.31
C MET A 378 11.46 7.24 -5.58
N ARG A 379 10.64 6.20 -5.42
CA ARG A 379 9.90 5.57 -6.51
C ARG A 379 8.62 6.33 -6.81
N PHE A 380 8.23 6.30 -8.08
CA PHE A 380 6.96 6.85 -8.54
C PHE A 380 6.38 6.01 -9.68
N ALA A 381 5.08 6.09 -9.87
CA ALA A 381 4.41 5.50 -11.03
C ALA A 381 3.83 6.59 -11.93
N ILE A 382 3.78 6.31 -13.23
CA ILE A 382 3.15 7.17 -14.25
C ILE A 382 1.88 6.48 -14.73
N ARG A 383 0.76 7.19 -14.69
CA ARG A 383 -0.55 6.65 -15.06
C ARG A 383 -1.28 7.54 -16.07
N GLU A 384 -2.07 6.89 -16.91
CA GLU A 384 -2.96 7.52 -17.90
C GLU A 384 -4.25 6.71 -18.00
N GLY A 385 -5.40 7.38 -17.95
CA GLY A 385 -6.70 6.74 -18.20
C GLY A 385 -6.96 5.49 -17.34
N GLY A 386 -6.53 5.50 -16.07
CA GLY A 386 -6.70 4.36 -15.16
C GLY A 386 -5.64 3.25 -15.31
N ARG A 387 -4.65 3.39 -16.19
CA ARG A 387 -3.58 2.39 -16.41
C ARG A 387 -2.24 2.90 -15.96
N THR A 388 -1.43 2.02 -15.40
CA THR A 388 -0.01 2.29 -15.17
C THR A 388 0.73 2.13 -16.49
N ILE A 389 1.44 3.18 -16.92
CA ILE A 389 2.16 3.22 -18.19
C ILE A 389 3.68 3.27 -18.02
N GLY A 390 4.14 3.51 -16.81
CA GLY A 390 5.56 3.51 -16.49
C GLY A 390 5.80 3.56 -14.99
N ALA A 391 6.99 3.20 -14.62
CA ALA A 391 7.51 3.27 -13.25
C ALA A 391 8.92 3.82 -13.26
N GLY A 392 9.25 4.59 -12.25
CA GLY A 392 10.56 5.21 -12.17
C GLY A 392 11.04 5.49 -10.76
N VAL A 393 12.28 5.97 -10.73
CA VAL A 393 12.95 6.43 -9.51
C VAL A 393 13.44 7.86 -9.75
N VAL A 394 13.25 8.73 -8.78
CA VAL A 394 13.75 10.11 -8.81
C VAL A 394 15.28 10.07 -8.72
N SER A 395 15.94 10.48 -9.78
CA SER A 395 17.41 10.50 -9.84
C SER A 395 18.00 11.84 -9.35
N LYS A 396 17.24 12.94 -9.51
CA LYS A 396 17.68 14.28 -9.09
C LYS A 396 16.51 15.22 -8.89
N ILE A 397 16.61 16.09 -7.89
CA ILE A 397 15.71 17.24 -7.69
C ILE A 397 16.28 18.46 -8.41
N ILE A 398 15.44 19.19 -9.14
CA ILE A 398 15.85 20.39 -9.90
C ILE A 398 15.30 21.65 -9.22
N GLU A 399 14.01 21.68 -8.89
CA GLU A 399 13.32 22.86 -8.31
C GLU A 399 12.18 22.43 -7.36
#